data_ff57ef33e3011e6d5aec04480c0875c3
#
_entry.id   ff57ef33e3011e6d5aec04480c0875c3
#
_cell.length_a   1.000
_cell.length_b   1.000
_cell.length_c   1.000
_cell.angle_alpha   90.00
_cell.angle_beta   90.00
_cell.angle_gamma   90.00
#
_symmetry.space_group_name_H-M   'P 1'
#
loop_
_entity.id
_entity.type
_entity.pdbx_description
1 polymer ?
#
loop_
_entity_poly.entity_id
_entity_poly.type
_entity_poly.pdbx_seq_one_letter_code
_entity_poly.pdbx_strand_id
1 'polypeptide(L)' 'MPRPVYIGENLERLRLRAALSQIELADKAGVTPAAVNRIERNRVEPQMRTVRKLAKALDVEPRVLIEGP' A
#
# COMPACT_ATOMS: atom_id res chain seq x y z
N MET A 1 -16.84 -7.80 -15.82
CA MET A 1 -16.92 -6.94 -14.63
C MET A 1 -15.55 -6.41 -14.26
N PRO A 2 -15.38 -5.13 -14.34
CA PRO A 2 -14.09 -4.60 -13.95
C PRO A 2 -13.88 -4.81 -12.46
N ARG A 3 -12.70 -5.26 -12.15
CA ARG A 3 -12.31 -5.44 -10.77
C ARG A 3 -12.03 -4.07 -10.17
N PRO A 4 -12.68 -3.73 -9.06
CA PRO A 4 -12.33 -2.49 -8.42
C PRO A 4 -10.89 -2.59 -7.92
N VAL A 5 -10.09 -1.61 -8.29
CA VAL A 5 -8.70 -1.57 -7.88
C VAL A 5 -8.55 -0.39 -6.95
N TYR A 6 -8.61 -0.68 -5.67
CA TYR A 6 -8.54 0.36 -4.67
C TYR A 6 -7.28 0.27 -3.83
N ILE A 7 -6.28 -0.50 -4.31
CA ILE A 7 -5.05 -0.69 -3.54
C ILE A 7 -4.39 0.65 -3.25
N GLY A 8 -4.33 1.53 -4.25
CA GLY A 8 -3.68 2.83 -4.04
C GLY A 8 -4.36 3.66 -2.98
N GLU A 9 -5.67 3.75 -3.07
CA GLU A 9 -6.45 4.52 -2.11
C GLU A 9 -6.41 3.90 -0.72
N ASN A 10 -6.49 2.57 -0.67
CA ASN A 10 -6.41 1.86 0.59
C ASN A 10 -5.04 2.06 1.25
N LEU A 11 -3.98 1.97 0.44
CA LEU A 11 -2.64 2.15 0.96
C LEU A 11 -2.45 3.55 1.53
N GLU A 12 -2.88 4.57 0.79
CA GLU A 12 -2.75 5.93 1.26
C GLU A 12 -3.52 6.15 2.55
N ARG A 13 -4.76 5.65 2.60
CA ARG A 13 -5.58 5.82 3.79
C ARG A 13 -4.96 5.17 5.02
N LEU A 14 -4.47 3.93 4.85
CA LEU A 14 -3.86 3.21 5.97
C LEU A 14 -2.55 3.85 6.39
N ARG A 15 -1.79 4.34 5.42
CA ARG A 15 -0.54 5.04 5.72
C ARG A 15 -0.81 6.29 6.55
N LEU A 16 -1.79 7.08 6.12
CA LEU A 16 -2.13 8.31 6.83
C LEU A 16 -2.69 8.03 8.22
N ARG A 17 -3.48 6.96 8.35
CA ARG A 17 -3.97 6.57 9.68
C ARG A 17 -2.84 6.17 10.62
N ALA A 18 -1.79 5.60 10.06
CA ALA A 18 -0.60 5.24 10.84
C ALA A 18 0.32 6.44 11.06
N ALA A 19 -0.03 7.60 10.51
CA ALA A 19 0.75 8.83 10.61
C ALA A 19 2.15 8.67 10.01
N LEU A 20 2.24 7.93 8.91
CA LEU A 20 3.51 7.70 8.22
C LEU A 20 3.57 8.51 6.93
N SER A 21 4.75 9.06 6.63
CA SER A 21 5.00 9.60 5.30
C SER A 21 5.24 8.46 4.32
N GLN A 22 5.26 8.78 3.03
CA GLN A 22 5.61 7.77 2.03
C GLN A 22 7.02 7.24 2.26
N ILE A 23 7.95 8.12 2.62
CA ILE A 23 9.33 7.72 2.88
C ILE A 23 9.39 6.79 4.09
N GLU A 24 8.68 7.14 5.14
CA GLU A 24 8.67 6.32 6.36
C GLU A 24 8.06 4.95 6.10
N LEU A 25 6.95 4.90 5.36
CA LEU A 25 6.35 3.62 5.04
C LEU A 25 7.28 2.79 4.17
N ALA A 26 7.91 3.41 3.17
CA ALA A 26 8.83 2.71 2.29
C ALA A 26 9.98 2.10 3.08
N ASP A 27 10.55 2.87 3.99
CA ASP A 27 11.65 2.37 4.81
C ASP A 27 11.20 1.19 5.66
N LYS A 28 10.02 1.31 6.26
CA LYS A 28 9.48 0.28 7.13
C LYS A 28 9.16 -1.00 6.36
N ALA A 29 8.69 -0.85 5.14
CA ALA A 29 8.29 -1.99 4.32
C ALA A 29 9.45 -2.57 3.50
N GLY A 30 10.58 -1.89 3.44
CA GLY A 30 11.70 -2.36 2.63
C GLY A 30 11.48 -2.17 1.15
N VAL A 31 10.77 -1.12 0.77
CA VAL A 31 10.55 -0.75 -0.63
C VAL A 31 11.01 0.69 -0.83
N THR A 32 10.94 1.17 -2.07
CA THR A 32 11.36 2.55 -2.34
C THR A 32 10.20 3.51 -2.17
N PRO A 33 10.47 4.78 -1.80
CA PRO A 33 9.40 5.78 -1.76
C PRO A 33 8.71 5.96 -3.12
N ALA A 34 9.45 5.84 -4.21
CA ALA A 34 8.86 5.94 -5.53
C ALA A 34 7.84 4.83 -5.76
N ALA A 35 8.13 3.63 -5.26
CA ALA A 35 7.20 2.51 -5.37
C ALA A 35 5.91 2.80 -4.60
N VAL A 36 6.03 3.31 -3.38
CA VAL A 36 4.85 3.67 -2.60
C VAL A 36 4.02 4.70 -3.34
N ASN A 37 4.68 5.73 -3.86
CA ASN A 37 3.96 6.79 -4.57
C ASN A 37 3.23 6.25 -5.79
N ARG A 38 3.90 5.42 -6.60
CA ARG A 38 3.26 4.88 -7.79
C ARG A 38 2.07 4.00 -7.47
N ILE A 39 2.17 3.22 -6.39
CA ILE A 39 1.07 2.36 -5.98
C ILE A 39 -0.11 3.22 -5.52
N GLU A 40 0.16 4.24 -4.70
CA GLU A 40 -0.90 5.09 -4.20
C GLU A 40 -1.61 5.84 -5.32
N ARG A 41 -0.90 6.14 -6.41
CA ARG A 41 -1.50 6.81 -7.55
C ARG A 41 -2.08 5.84 -8.57
N ASN A 42 -2.09 4.55 -8.25
CA ASN A 42 -2.62 3.51 -9.13
C ASN A 42 -1.93 3.48 -10.49
N ARG A 43 -0.64 3.82 -10.50
CA ARG A 43 0.14 3.79 -11.74
C ARG A 43 0.73 2.43 -12.01
N VAL A 44 0.83 1.58 -10.97
CA VAL A 44 1.31 0.22 -11.09
C VAL A 44 0.44 -0.67 -10.23
N GLU A 45 0.35 -1.92 -10.62
CA GLU A 45 -0.31 -2.93 -9.81
C GLU A 45 0.79 -3.69 -9.08
N PRO A 46 0.86 -3.60 -7.74
CA PRO A 46 1.96 -4.23 -7.03
C PRO A 46 1.86 -5.74 -7.05
N GLN A 47 3.02 -6.40 -7.04
CA GLN A 47 3.07 -7.84 -6.88
C GLN A 47 2.65 -8.20 -5.46
N MET A 48 2.17 -9.43 -5.30
CA MET A 48 1.67 -9.86 -4.00
C MET A 48 2.73 -9.78 -2.92
N ARG A 49 4.00 -10.05 -3.25
CA ARG A 49 5.05 -9.92 -2.24
C ARG A 49 5.17 -8.48 -1.75
N THR A 50 4.98 -7.51 -2.64
CA THR A 50 5.02 -6.11 -2.25
C THR A 50 3.81 -5.76 -1.37
N VAL A 51 2.64 -6.27 -1.74
CA VAL A 51 1.43 -6.06 -0.94
C VAL A 51 1.64 -6.59 0.48
N ARG A 52 2.24 -7.78 0.60
CA ARG A 52 2.50 -8.36 1.92
C ARG A 52 3.48 -7.53 2.73
N LYS A 53 4.53 -6.98 2.08
CA LYS A 53 5.49 -6.13 2.77
C LYS A 53 4.83 -4.86 3.31
N LEU A 54 4.00 -4.24 2.48
CA LEU A 54 3.30 -3.02 2.88
C LEU A 54 2.30 -3.31 4.00
N ALA A 55 1.56 -4.41 3.88
CA ALA A 55 0.59 -4.77 4.90
C ALA A 55 1.26 -5.02 6.24
N LYS A 56 2.40 -5.72 6.22
CA LYS A 56 3.15 -5.99 7.44
C LYS A 56 3.63 -4.69 8.07
N ALA A 57 4.13 -3.77 7.25
CA ALA A 57 4.60 -2.49 7.75
C ALA A 57 3.47 -1.68 8.38
N LEU A 58 2.25 -1.86 7.89
CA LEU A 58 1.08 -1.16 8.40
C LEU A 58 0.33 -1.96 9.46
N ASP A 59 0.82 -3.16 9.78
CA ASP A 59 0.21 -4.02 10.80
C ASP A 59 -1.23 -4.38 10.45
N VAL A 60 -1.48 -4.69 9.19
CA VAL A 60 -2.79 -5.14 8.72
C VAL A 60 -2.61 -6.38 7.88
N GLU A 61 -3.71 -7.11 7.66
CA GLU A 61 -3.67 -8.25 6.75
C GLU A 61 -3.63 -7.76 5.31
N PRO A 62 -2.95 -8.50 4.43
CA PRO A 62 -2.84 -8.07 3.02
C PRO A 62 -4.18 -7.83 2.34
N ARG A 63 -5.21 -8.60 2.69
CA ARG A 63 -6.50 -8.42 2.04
C ARG A 63 -7.12 -7.06 2.34
N VAL A 64 -6.75 -6.44 3.45
CA VAL A 64 -7.26 -5.11 3.78
C VAL A 64 -6.80 -4.10 2.73
N LEU A 65 -5.57 -4.27 2.22
CA LEU A 65 -5.10 -3.42 1.13
C LEU A 65 -5.84 -3.69 -0.17
N ILE A 66 -6.14 -4.95 -0.43
CA ILE A 66 -6.75 -5.34 -1.71
C ILE A 66 -8.23 -5.02 -1.73
N GLU A 67 -8.94 -5.36 -0.66
CA GLU A 67 -10.38 -5.25 -0.62
C GLU A 67 -10.88 -3.93 -0.02
N GLY A 68 -10.05 -3.35 0.83
CA GLY A 68 -10.46 -2.19 1.57
C GLY A 68 -11.25 -2.56 2.80
N PRO A 69 -11.81 -1.56 3.43
CA PRO A 69 -12.59 -1.77 4.65
C PRO A 69 -13.90 -2.48 4.39
#